data_b8494c35c008574a3f1ba805d06588ee
#
_entry.id   b8494c35c008574a3f1ba805d06588ee
#
_cell.length_a   1.000
_cell.length_b   1.000
_cell.length_c   1.000
_cell.angle_alpha   90.00
_cell.angle_beta   90.00
_cell.angle_gamma   90.00
#
_symmetry.space_group_name_H-M   'P 1'
#
loop_
_entity.id
_entity.type
_entity.pdbx_description
1 polymer ?
#
loop_
_entity_poly.entity_id
_entity_poly.type
_entity_poly.pdbx_seq_one_letter_code
_entity_poly.pdbx_strand_id
1 'polypeptide(L)'
;MAHRTVGAGISIALTGTATTSAAFKVQSNVLRIVATGGNAYVAIGTDPVATTSDYIVTTQGSESLAMLKMSQRVVGITKGTTTVLAAPEGTTMPFNIGDRVTLDYEGNTKNDSNYTTLINDTKVVGKSRSAGVGGDFEEKVTVEANTAGVSTAFTPAGNATLFMSNKVSVISPNPTAAAVVYIQQVQTTGSA
;
A
#
# COMPACT_ATOMS: atom_id res chain seq x y z
N MET A 1 -8.78 -22.11 12.88
CA MET A 1 -8.36 -20.71 13.07
C MET A 1 -9.52 -19.82 12.65
N ALA A 2 -10.01 -18.95 13.54
CA ALA A 2 -11.08 -18.02 13.18
C ALA A 2 -10.48 -16.78 12.53
N HIS A 3 -11.14 -16.25 11.50
CA HIS A 3 -10.75 -15.02 10.83
C HIS A 3 -11.75 -13.91 11.17
N ARG A 4 -11.25 -12.78 11.65
CA ARG A 4 -12.03 -11.57 11.78
C ARG A 4 -11.78 -10.70 10.55
N THR A 5 -12.83 -10.28 9.85
CA THR A 5 -12.72 -9.35 8.72
C THR A 5 -12.33 -7.96 9.20
N VAL A 6 -11.48 -7.29 8.42
CA VAL A 6 -11.00 -5.93 8.69
C VAL A 6 -11.12 -5.11 7.41
N GLY A 7 -11.77 -3.96 7.51
CA GLY A 7 -12.01 -3.09 6.36
C GLY A 7 -13.01 -3.65 5.34
N ALA A 8 -13.13 -2.97 4.21
CA ALA A 8 -13.99 -3.39 3.10
C ALA A 8 -13.33 -4.49 2.27
N GLY A 9 -14.14 -5.43 1.77
CA GLY A 9 -13.70 -6.41 0.79
C GLY A 9 -13.54 -5.80 -0.60
N ILE A 10 -12.69 -6.42 -1.41
CA ILE A 10 -12.45 -6.08 -2.81
C ILE A 10 -12.85 -7.25 -3.67
N SER A 11 -13.45 -7.00 -4.83
CA SER A 11 -13.69 -8.01 -5.86
C SER A 11 -12.99 -7.62 -7.16
N ILE A 12 -12.35 -8.58 -7.81
CA ILE A 12 -11.67 -8.39 -9.10
C ILE A 12 -12.23 -9.41 -10.07
N ALA A 13 -12.68 -8.95 -11.24
CA ALA A 13 -13.06 -9.85 -12.32
C ALA A 13 -11.84 -10.66 -12.77
N LEU A 14 -12.00 -11.97 -12.85
CA LEU A 14 -10.94 -12.88 -13.25
C LEU A 14 -10.97 -13.04 -14.76
N THR A 15 -9.91 -12.65 -15.43
CA THR A 15 -9.80 -12.64 -16.88
C THR A 15 -8.53 -13.36 -17.34
N GLY A 16 -8.42 -13.63 -18.65
CA GLY A 16 -7.22 -14.18 -19.29
C GLY A 16 -6.02 -13.24 -19.34
N THR A 17 -6.19 -12.00 -18.90
CA THR A 17 -5.13 -11.01 -18.74
C THR A 17 -5.04 -10.57 -17.28
N ALA A 18 -3.84 -10.21 -16.83
CA ALA A 18 -3.65 -9.74 -15.46
C ALA A 18 -4.49 -8.50 -15.17
N THR A 19 -5.27 -8.55 -14.11
CA THR A 19 -6.09 -7.44 -13.61
C THR A 19 -5.66 -7.11 -12.20
N THR A 20 -5.36 -5.84 -11.94
CA THR A 20 -4.83 -5.39 -10.64
C THR A 20 -5.86 -4.54 -9.92
N SER A 21 -5.99 -4.72 -8.61
CA SER A 21 -6.85 -3.89 -7.75
C SER A 21 -6.35 -2.45 -7.69
N ALA A 22 -7.21 -1.53 -7.25
CA ALA A 22 -6.74 -0.28 -6.69
C ALA A 22 -5.85 -0.54 -5.45
N ALA A 23 -4.97 0.39 -5.13
CA ALA A 23 -4.21 0.35 -3.89
C ALA A 23 -5.15 0.41 -2.69
N PHE A 24 -4.86 -0.34 -1.65
CA PHE A 24 -5.65 -0.35 -0.43
C PHE A 24 -4.78 -0.09 0.82
N LYS A 25 -5.39 0.58 1.79
CA LYS A 25 -4.76 0.83 3.08
C LYS A 25 -4.63 -0.49 3.84
N VAL A 26 -3.41 -0.83 4.23
CA VAL A 26 -3.13 -2.09 4.92
C VAL A 26 -3.54 -1.97 6.40
N GLN A 27 -4.64 -2.61 6.77
CA GLN A 27 -5.14 -2.71 8.15
C GLN A 27 -4.74 -4.02 8.82
N SER A 28 -4.42 -5.05 8.02
CA SER A 28 -3.95 -6.35 8.47
C SER A 28 -2.78 -6.81 7.60
N ASN A 29 -1.97 -7.72 8.11
CA ASN A 29 -0.88 -8.38 7.35
C ASN A 29 -1.32 -9.69 6.68
N VAL A 30 -2.61 -10.01 6.70
CA VAL A 30 -3.16 -11.23 6.09
C VAL A 30 -4.34 -10.87 5.19
N LEU A 31 -4.30 -11.39 3.97
CA LEU A 31 -5.40 -11.38 3.00
C LEU A 31 -6.01 -12.76 2.90
N ARG A 32 -7.32 -12.84 3.06
CA ARG A 32 -8.09 -14.01 2.64
C ARG A 32 -8.55 -13.80 1.21
N ILE A 33 -8.25 -14.74 0.35
CA ILE A 33 -8.55 -14.71 -1.09
C ILE A 33 -9.42 -15.91 -1.43
N VAL A 34 -10.50 -15.66 -2.14
CA VAL A 34 -11.43 -16.69 -2.61
C VAL A 34 -11.62 -16.53 -4.12
N ALA A 35 -11.38 -17.58 -4.88
CA ALA A 35 -11.62 -17.60 -6.32
C ALA A 35 -12.93 -18.34 -6.64
N THR A 36 -13.71 -17.81 -7.59
CA THR A 36 -14.92 -18.43 -8.11
C THR A 36 -14.88 -18.42 -9.64
N GLY A 37 -15.40 -19.47 -10.28
CA GLY A 37 -15.50 -19.55 -11.74
C GLY A 37 -14.19 -19.83 -12.49
N GLY A 38 -13.09 -20.07 -11.79
CA GLY A 38 -11.80 -20.43 -12.35
C GLY A 38 -10.69 -20.39 -11.30
N ASN A 39 -9.56 -21.01 -11.61
CA ASN A 39 -8.37 -20.89 -10.79
C ASN A 39 -7.77 -19.50 -10.97
N ALA A 40 -7.36 -18.87 -9.88
CA ALA A 40 -6.70 -17.57 -9.89
C ALA A 40 -5.20 -17.70 -9.56
N TYR A 41 -4.35 -17.14 -10.38
CA TYR A 41 -2.94 -16.92 -10.04
C TYR A 41 -2.84 -15.51 -9.47
N VAL A 42 -2.17 -15.37 -8.34
CA VAL A 42 -2.24 -14.17 -7.50
C VAL A 42 -0.83 -13.66 -7.21
N ALA A 43 -0.58 -12.39 -7.51
CA ALA A 43 0.58 -11.63 -7.09
C ALA A 43 0.17 -10.49 -6.14
N ILE A 44 0.93 -10.28 -5.06
CA ILE A 44 0.72 -9.22 -4.08
C ILE A 44 1.96 -8.35 -4.02
N GLY A 45 1.79 -7.03 -4.02
CA GLY A 45 2.90 -6.10 -3.95
C GLY A 45 2.46 -4.66 -4.16
N THR A 46 3.43 -3.78 -4.39
CA THR A 46 3.16 -2.36 -4.65
C THR A 46 2.82 -2.07 -6.11
N ASP A 47 3.34 -2.89 -7.03
CA ASP A 47 3.04 -2.81 -8.49
C ASP A 47 3.01 -4.23 -9.10
N PRO A 48 2.13 -5.13 -8.59
CA PRO A 48 2.12 -6.52 -9.01
C PRO A 48 1.49 -6.69 -10.39
N VAL A 49 2.04 -7.61 -11.17
CA VAL A 49 1.45 -8.10 -12.42
C VAL A 49 1.43 -9.63 -12.32
N ALA A 50 0.25 -10.19 -12.13
CA ALA A 50 0.10 -11.63 -11.97
C ALA A 50 0.44 -12.39 -13.28
N THR A 51 1.11 -13.50 -13.12
CA THR A 51 1.45 -14.46 -14.19
C THR A 51 0.98 -15.86 -13.80
N THR A 52 0.95 -16.77 -14.73
CA THR A 52 0.61 -18.18 -14.47
C THR A 52 1.65 -18.94 -13.66
N SER A 53 2.76 -18.30 -13.30
CA SER A 53 3.80 -18.84 -12.42
C SER A 53 3.65 -18.38 -10.96
N ASP A 54 2.69 -17.48 -10.67
CA ASP A 54 2.45 -16.98 -9.34
C ASP A 54 1.59 -17.95 -8.49
N TYR A 55 1.32 -17.57 -7.25
CA TYR A 55 0.58 -18.41 -6.30
C TYR A 55 -0.83 -18.72 -6.81
N ILE A 56 -1.21 -20.00 -6.82
CA ILE A 56 -2.52 -20.45 -7.31
C ILE A 56 -3.54 -20.54 -6.16
N VAL A 57 -4.68 -19.89 -6.34
CA VAL A 57 -5.91 -20.11 -5.56
C VAL A 57 -6.87 -20.89 -6.44
N THR A 58 -7.18 -22.12 -6.04
CA THR A 58 -8.06 -22.99 -6.82
C THR A 58 -9.49 -22.50 -6.77
N THR A 59 -10.27 -22.78 -7.83
CA THR A 59 -11.70 -22.42 -7.88
C THR A 59 -12.45 -23.02 -6.70
N GLN A 60 -13.32 -22.22 -6.08
CA GLN A 60 -14.00 -22.52 -4.81
C GLN A 60 -13.05 -22.70 -3.61
N GLY A 61 -11.76 -22.52 -3.80
CA GLY A 61 -10.76 -22.51 -2.74
C GLY A 61 -10.73 -21.18 -1.99
N SER A 62 -10.18 -21.23 -0.79
CA SER A 62 -9.94 -20.06 0.07
C SER A 62 -8.55 -20.14 0.65
N GLU A 63 -7.73 -19.16 0.35
CA GLU A 63 -6.36 -19.08 0.83
C GLU A 63 -6.13 -17.83 1.68
N SER A 64 -5.22 -17.96 2.64
CA SER A 64 -4.78 -16.84 3.46
C SER A 64 -3.32 -16.54 3.15
N LEU A 65 -3.08 -15.41 2.51
CA LEU A 65 -1.75 -14.98 2.09
C LEU A 65 -1.26 -13.83 2.96
N ALA A 66 0.02 -13.87 3.31
CA ALA A 66 0.67 -12.78 4.01
C ALA A 66 0.91 -11.59 3.06
N MET A 67 0.80 -10.38 3.60
CA MET A 67 1.17 -9.18 2.87
C MET A 67 2.10 -8.32 3.72
N LEU A 68 3.00 -7.61 3.07
CA LEU A 68 3.94 -6.73 3.74
C LEU A 68 3.22 -5.46 4.20
N LYS A 69 3.20 -5.26 5.52
CA LYS A 69 2.67 -4.04 6.14
C LYS A 69 3.84 -3.18 6.58
N MET A 70 4.12 -2.12 5.84
CA MET A 70 5.10 -1.11 6.24
C MET A 70 4.43 0.25 6.39
N SER A 71 4.80 0.95 7.44
CA SER A 71 4.37 2.32 7.68
C SER A 71 5.44 3.08 8.44
N GLN A 72 5.50 4.39 8.22
CA GLN A 72 6.40 5.29 8.93
C GLN A 72 5.73 6.64 9.15
N ARG A 73 5.86 7.17 10.37
CA ARG A 73 5.45 8.54 10.67
C ARG A 73 6.25 9.52 9.81
N VAL A 74 5.58 10.56 9.32
CA VAL A 74 6.20 11.66 8.57
C VAL A 74 6.15 12.92 9.43
N VAL A 75 7.29 13.56 9.62
CA VAL A 75 7.43 14.79 10.40
C VAL A 75 7.76 16.01 9.54
N GLY A 76 8.11 15.81 8.28
CA GLY A 76 8.43 16.88 7.34
C GLY A 76 8.04 16.52 5.92
N ILE A 77 7.53 17.50 5.18
CA ILE A 77 7.28 17.41 3.74
C ILE A 77 7.93 18.63 3.07
N THR A 78 8.90 18.38 2.19
CA THR A 78 9.47 19.41 1.32
C THR A 78 8.78 19.33 -0.03
N LYS A 79 8.08 20.41 -0.38
CA LYS A 79 7.33 20.54 -1.65
C LYS A 79 8.27 20.66 -2.84
N GLY A 80 7.85 20.14 -3.99
CA GLY A 80 8.56 20.24 -5.24
C GLY A 80 7.86 19.51 -6.36
N THR A 81 8.48 19.44 -7.53
CA THR A 81 8.06 18.59 -8.65
C THR A 81 8.19 17.11 -8.30
N THR A 82 9.08 16.78 -7.40
CA THR A 82 9.12 15.57 -6.57
C THR A 82 9.03 16.01 -5.11
N THR A 83 8.40 15.19 -4.27
CA THR A 83 8.15 15.52 -2.87
C THR A 83 9.10 14.72 -1.98
N VAL A 84 9.73 15.40 -1.02
CA VAL A 84 10.58 14.74 -0.02
C VAL A 84 9.84 14.61 1.29
N LEU A 85 9.81 13.39 1.84
CA LEU A 85 9.14 13.04 3.10
C LEU A 85 10.21 12.63 4.12
N ALA A 86 10.19 13.26 5.28
CA ALA A 86 11.16 13.02 6.35
C ALA A 86 10.56 12.18 7.47
N ALA A 87 11.29 11.17 7.92
CA ALA A 87 11.00 10.40 9.14
C ALA A 87 11.38 11.21 10.40
N PRO A 88 10.84 10.88 11.57
CA PRO A 88 11.36 11.39 12.82
C PRO A 88 12.86 11.08 12.96
N GLU A 89 13.59 12.01 13.56
CA GLU A 89 15.02 11.84 13.85
C GLU A 89 15.28 10.54 14.63
N GLY A 90 16.35 9.84 14.30
CA GLY A 90 16.68 8.54 14.88
C GLY A 90 15.84 7.35 14.37
N THR A 91 14.89 7.58 13.46
CA THR A 91 14.07 6.51 12.90
C THR A 91 14.37 6.26 11.42
N THR A 92 14.21 5.01 10.99
CA THR A 92 14.47 4.61 9.59
C THR A 92 13.20 4.69 8.73
N MET A 93 13.37 5.05 7.46
CA MET A 93 12.34 4.92 6.43
C MET A 93 12.38 3.49 5.86
N PRO A 94 11.35 2.66 6.08
CA PRO A 94 11.38 1.25 5.68
C PRO A 94 11.15 1.04 4.17
N PHE A 95 10.86 2.11 3.44
CA PHE A 95 10.55 2.04 2.01
C PHE A 95 11.83 2.06 1.16
N ASN A 96 11.80 1.31 0.05
CA ASN A 96 12.88 1.25 -0.94
C ASN A 96 12.52 2.03 -2.21
N ILE A 97 13.53 2.36 -3.02
CA ILE A 97 13.31 2.92 -4.35
C ILE A 97 12.56 1.88 -5.19
N GLY A 98 11.45 2.31 -5.82
CA GLY A 98 10.54 1.45 -6.56
C GLY A 98 9.24 1.13 -5.83
N ASP A 99 9.23 1.14 -4.50
CA ASP A 99 8.00 0.96 -3.72
C ASP A 99 6.99 2.05 -4.04
N ARG A 100 5.70 1.71 -3.94
CA ARG A 100 4.63 2.71 -4.01
C ARG A 100 4.08 2.96 -2.62
N VAL A 101 3.78 4.22 -2.33
CA VAL A 101 3.37 4.67 -1.00
C VAL A 101 2.18 5.61 -1.07
N THR A 102 1.42 5.62 0.02
CA THR A 102 0.28 6.53 0.22
C THR A 102 0.44 7.25 1.55
N LEU A 103 0.28 8.55 1.55
CA LEU A 103 0.24 9.36 2.75
C LEU A 103 -1.17 9.36 3.34
N ASP A 104 -1.28 9.02 4.61
CA ASP A 104 -2.46 9.22 5.42
C ASP A 104 -2.16 10.30 6.47
N TYR A 105 -3.02 11.30 6.54
CA TYR A 105 -2.83 12.42 7.45
C TYR A 105 -4.13 12.69 8.19
N GLU A 106 -4.15 12.35 9.46
CA GLU A 106 -5.25 12.63 10.36
C GLU A 106 -4.91 13.89 11.16
N GLY A 107 -5.41 15.02 10.75
CA GLY A 107 -5.26 16.25 11.52
C GLY A 107 -5.47 17.51 10.70
N ASN A 108 -5.87 18.56 11.27
CA ASN A 108 -6.12 19.93 10.84
C ASN A 108 -6.60 20.13 9.37
N THR A 109 -7.89 20.25 9.24
CA THR A 109 -8.77 20.15 8.06
C THR A 109 -8.49 21.05 6.85
N LYS A 110 -7.54 21.97 6.88
CA LYS A 110 -7.35 22.92 5.77
C LYS A 110 -6.26 22.57 4.75
N ASN A 111 -5.33 21.68 5.09
CA ASN A 111 -4.17 21.40 4.25
C ASN A 111 -4.02 19.95 3.85
N ASP A 112 -4.81 19.07 4.43
CA ASP A 112 -4.60 17.63 4.43
C ASP A 112 -4.99 16.96 3.12
N SER A 113 -6.09 17.43 2.50
CA SER A 113 -6.63 16.84 1.28
C SER A 113 -5.67 16.96 0.08
N ASN A 114 -4.85 18.01 0.02
CA ASN A 114 -3.96 18.21 -1.10
C ASN A 114 -2.74 17.27 -1.04
N TYR A 115 -2.13 17.11 0.13
CA TYR A 115 -0.99 16.19 0.27
C TYR A 115 -1.43 14.73 0.16
N THR A 116 -2.52 14.33 0.82
CA THR A 116 -3.04 12.96 0.77
C THR A 116 -3.53 12.58 -0.63
N THR A 117 -4.12 13.53 -1.35
CA THR A 117 -4.54 13.30 -2.75
C THR A 117 -3.36 13.15 -3.69
N LEU A 118 -2.32 13.98 -3.54
CA LEU A 118 -1.15 13.99 -4.41
C LEU A 118 -0.17 12.86 -4.09
N ILE A 119 -0.04 12.51 -2.79
CA ILE A 119 0.81 11.41 -2.33
C ILE A 119 -0.06 10.16 -2.10
N ASN A 120 -0.72 9.72 -3.15
CA ASN A 120 -1.57 8.53 -3.16
C ASN A 120 -1.07 7.57 -4.23
N ASP A 121 -0.65 6.37 -3.81
CA ASP A 121 -0.09 5.34 -4.69
C ASP A 121 1.06 5.88 -5.57
N THR A 122 1.92 6.70 -5.00
CA THR A 122 3.05 7.32 -5.68
C THR A 122 4.33 6.52 -5.50
N LYS A 123 5.21 6.54 -6.50
CA LYS A 123 6.45 5.77 -6.49
C LYS A 123 7.55 6.49 -5.71
N VAL A 124 8.30 5.73 -4.92
CA VAL A 124 9.54 6.18 -4.29
C VAL A 124 10.66 6.17 -5.34
N VAL A 125 11.26 7.33 -5.58
CA VAL A 125 12.33 7.52 -6.58
C VAL A 125 13.67 7.85 -5.97
N GLY A 126 13.73 8.11 -4.67
CA GLY A 126 14.97 8.40 -3.97
C GLY A 126 14.89 8.08 -2.49
N LYS A 127 16.03 7.79 -1.89
CA LYS A 127 16.20 7.64 -0.45
C LYS A 127 17.49 8.35 -0.04
N SER A 128 17.47 9.10 1.03
CA SER A 128 18.63 9.81 1.55
C SER A 128 18.67 9.74 3.07
N ARG A 129 19.87 9.90 3.61
CA ARG A 129 20.12 10.00 5.03
C ARG A 129 21.03 11.18 5.28
N SER A 130 20.69 12.02 6.23
CA SER A 130 21.47 13.19 6.63
C SER A 130 21.66 13.21 8.15
N ALA A 131 22.60 14.01 8.63
CA ALA A 131 22.65 14.31 10.05
C ALA A 131 21.38 15.07 10.47
N GLY A 132 20.78 14.68 11.56
CA GLY A 132 19.65 15.37 12.19
C GLY A 132 20.12 16.54 13.04
N VAL A 133 19.18 17.36 13.49
CA VAL A 133 19.45 18.56 14.29
C VAL A 133 19.92 18.20 15.70
N GLY A 134 19.46 17.08 16.25
CA GLY A 134 19.80 16.59 17.59
C GLY A 134 21.08 15.74 17.66
N GLY A 135 21.77 15.54 16.52
CA GLY A 135 22.98 14.69 16.44
C GLY A 135 22.70 13.25 16.01
N ASP A 136 21.44 12.83 15.97
CA ASP A 136 21.00 11.61 15.34
C ASP A 136 20.95 11.73 13.82
N PHE A 137 20.47 10.72 13.13
CA PHE A 137 20.27 10.77 11.69
C PHE A 137 18.80 11.07 11.33
N GLU A 138 18.57 11.66 10.17
CA GLU A 138 17.25 11.84 9.57
C GLU A 138 17.21 11.11 8.22
N GLU A 139 16.30 10.15 8.09
CA GLU A 139 16.05 9.47 6.81
C GLU A 139 14.88 10.08 6.08
N LYS A 140 15.05 10.20 4.77
CA LYS A 140 14.06 10.79 3.85
C LYS A 140 13.84 9.89 2.66
N VAL A 141 12.59 9.90 2.16
CA VAL A 141 12.26 9.34 0.84
C VAL A 141 11.77 10.45 -0.08
N THR A 142 12.13 10.35 -1.35
CA THR A 142 11.63 11.21 -2.41
C THR A 142 10.61 10.42 -3.22
N VAL A 143 9.43 11.00 -3.44
CA VAL A 143 8.35 10.39 -4.22
C VAL A 143 8.06 11.21 -5.47
N GLU A 144 7.50 10.57 -6.50
CA GLU A 144 7.15 11.21 -7.80
C GLU A 144 6.05 12.26 -7.68
N ALA A 145 5.31 12.31 -6.57
CA ALA A 145 4.22 13.26 -6.37
C ALA A 145 4.70 14.71 -6.51
N ASN A 146 4.03 15.47 -7.36
CA ASN A 146 4.27 16.91 -7.52
C ASN A 146 3.40 17.70 -6.53
N THR A 147 4.02 18.24 -5.49
CA THR A 147 3.36 19.10 -4.49
C THR A 147 3.75 20.57 -4.60
N ALA A 148 4.43 20.99 -5.67
CA ALA A 148 4.89 22.38 -5.84
C ALA A 148 3.73 23.39 -5.79
N GLY A 149 2.55 23.01 -6.30
CA GLY A 149 1.35 23.87 -6.31
C GLY A 149 0.54 23.87 -5.01
N VAL A 150 0.94 23.11 -3.98
CA VAL A 150 0.26 23.13 -2.68
C VAL A 150 0.56 24.46 -1.98
N SER A 151 -0.48 25.27 -1.75
CA SER A 151 -0.33 26.63 -1.21
C SER A 151 0.18 26.66 0.23
N THR A 152 -0.23 25.68 1.03
CA THR A 152 0.09 25.61 2.46
C THR A 152 1.31 24.74 2.75
N ALA A 153 2.12 25.19 3.73
CA ALA A 153 3.22 24.38 4.23
C ALA A 153 2.69 23.20 5.06
N PHE A 154 3.39 22.08 5.00
CA PHE A 154 3.10 20.95 5.88
C PHE A 154 3.41 21.33 7.33
N THR A 155 2.47 21.08 8.22
CA THR A 155 2.66 21.32 9.64
C THR A 155 2.70 19.96 10.37
N PRO A 156 3.78 19.59 11.03
CA PRO A 156 3.96 18.25 11.62
C PRO A 156 3.09 17.96 12.85
N ALA A 157 2.19 18.87 13.21
CA ALA A 157 1.31 18.76 14.40
C ALA A 157 0.24 17.65 14.30
N GLY A 158 0.12 16.97 13.16
CA GLY A 158 -0.83 15.86 12.94
C GLY A 158 -0.13 14.50 12.87
N ASN A 159 -0.95 13.44 12.85
CA ASN A 159 -0.50 12.06 12.67
C ASN A 159 -0.33 11.74 11.19
N ALA A 160 0.65 12.35 10.52
CA ALA A 160 0.98 11.99 9.16
C ALA A 160 1.72 10.66 9.16
N THR A 161 1.20 9.71 8.41
CA THR A 161 1.80 8.37 8.29
C THR A 161 1.87 7.97 6.82
N LEU A 162 3.06 7.58 6.40
CA LEU A 162 3.30 7.02 5.08
C LEU A 162 3.13 5.50 5.17
N PHE A 163 2.31 4.93 4.30
CA PHE A 163 2.04 3.50 4.20
C PHE A 163 2.49 2.95 2.87
N MET A 164 2.91 1.69 2.86
CA MET A 164 3.09 0.95 1.62
C MET A 164 1.74 0.78 0.92
N SER A 165 1.66 1.15 -0.35
CA SER A 165 0.48 0.96 -1.21
C SER A 165 0.46 -0.47 -1.72
N ASN A 166 -0.29 -1.34 -1.07
CA ASN A 166 -0.43 -2.72 -1.51
C ASN A 166 -1.58 -2.88 -2.50
N LYS A 167 -1.35 -3.73 -3.50
CA LYS A 167 -2.31 -4.15 -4.52
C LYS A 167 -2.27 -5.65 -4.67
N VAL A 168 -3.34 -6.20 -5.22
CA VAL A 168 -3.41 -7.60 -5.62
C VAL A 168 -3.66 -7.63 -7.12
N SER A 169 -2.83 -8.37 -7.84
CA SER A 169 -3.04 -8.69 -9.25
C SER A 169 -3.47 -10.14 -9.39
N VAL A 170 -4.40 -10.40 -10.27
CA VAL A 170 -4.92 -11.74 -10.54
C VAL A 170 -5.02 -12.01 -12.03
N ILE A 171 -4.80 -13.27 -12.42
CA ILE A 171 -4.98 -13.77 -13.79
C ILE A 171 -5.54 -15.19 -13.74
N SER A 172 -6.33 -15.56 -14.74
CA SER A 172 -6.72 -16.96 -14.97
C SER A 172 -6.58 -17.28 -16.45
N PRO A 173 -5.88 -18.36 -16.83
CA PRO A 173 -5.77 -18.73 -18.24
C PRO A 173 -7.09 -19.20 -18.84
N ASN A 174 -8.03 -19.70 -18.00
CA ASN A 174 -9.31 -20.25 -18.46
C ASN A 174 -10.45 -19.85 -17.48
N PRO A 175 -10.81 -18.56 -17.40
CA PRO A 175 -11.90 -18.12 -16.54
C PRO A 175 -13.26 -18.44 -17.19
N THR A 176 -14.27 -18.71 -16.38
CA THR A 176 -15.67 -18.66 -16.86
C THR A 176 -16.12 -17.20 -17.00
N ALA A 177 -17.21 -16.97 -17.70
CA ALA A 177 -17.71 -15.60 -17.93
C ALA A 177 -18.07 -14.81 -16.65
N ALA A 178 -18.29 -15.49 -15.53
CA ALA A 178 -18.64 -14.88 -14.23
C ALA A 178 -17.56 -15.11 -13.17
N ALA A 179 -16.32 -15.37 -13.60
CA ALA A 179 -15.21 -15.64 -12.68
C ALA A 179 -14.80 -14.38 -11.91
N VAL A 180 -14.69 -14.49 -10.60
CA VAL A 180 -14.34 -13.36 -9.70
C VAL A 180 -13.42 -13.85 -8.59
N VAL A 181 -12.48 -13.00 -8.21
CA VAL A 181 -11.68 -13.15 -6.98
C VAL A 181 -12.18 -12.16 -5.95
N TYR A 182 -12.51 -12.67 -4.77
CA TYR A 182 -12.85 -11.88 -3.59
C TYR A 182 -11.65 -11.82 -2.66
N ILE A 183 -11.32 -10.62 -2.21
CA ILE A 183 -10.16 -10.34 -1.37
C ILE A 183 -10.63 -9.60 -0.14
N GLN A 184 -10.29 -10.11 1.04
CA GLN A 184 -10.64 -9.53 2.32
C GLN A 184 -9.43 -9.49 3.24
N GLN A 185 -9.12 -8.32 3.82
CA GLN A 185 -8.17 -8.26 4.92
C GLN A 185 -8.77 -8.96 6.14
N VAL A 186 -7.99 -9.82 6.79
CA VAL A 186 -8.44 -10.58 7.96
C VAL A 186 -7.38 -10.55 9.06
N GLN A 187 -7.84 -10.52 10.31
CA GLN A 187 -7.01 -10.80 11.46
C GLN A 187 -7.20 -12.28 11.84
N THR A 188 -6.10 -12.98 12.00
CA THR A 188 -6.11 -14.30 12.62
C THR A 188 -6.23 -14.09 14.12
N THR A 189 -7.35 -14.51 14.71
CA THR A 189 -7.42 -14.62 16.17
C THR A 189 -6.53 -15.77 16.59
N GLY A 190 -5.42 -15.48 17.24
CA GLY A 190 -4.58 -16.49 17.84
C GLY A 190 -5.42 -17.37 18.75
N SER A 191 -5.23 -18.68 18.68
CA SER A 191 -5.59 -19.54 19.81
C SER A 191 -4.77 -19.07 21.00
N ALA A 192 -5.45 -18.67 22.05
CA ALA A 192 -4.85 -18.49 23.35
C ALA A 192 -4.23 -19.82 23.81
#